data_03cdbe52e5f1266f2b581a729eeec4e0
#
_entry.id   03cdbe52e5f1266f2b581a729eeec4e0
#
_cell.length_a   1.000
_cell.length_b   1.000
_cell.length_c   1.000
_cell.angle_alpha   90.00
_cell.angle_beta   90.00
_cell.angle_gamma   90.00
#
_symmetry.space_group_name_H-M   'P 1'
#
loop_
_entity.id
_entity.type
_entity.pdbx_description
1 polymer ?
#
loop_
_entity_poly.entity_id
_entity_poly.type
_entity_poly.pdbx_seq_one_letter_code
_entity_poly.pdbx_strand_id
1 'polypeptide(L)'
;MFQTTLYSKTERLSKLMSHRFSDDIPRIAARLFFTSALLFSLPAPAAPRVATSDWTVAETLTAMGHPPVSVADRRVYDTWVNHPPLPAAVKEAGLRFQPNLERLYQIKPDFFVQSSWYAAAKSQFEKIAPVREVDFGTAKGIEYAHTVEATRRLGKIIGDPAAAEKLIAGTENLFARAKPALSAYRGRPFAVVQFADGRHLRIYGKTSLFQAVFDKLELNNAWTGKSNEWGFENITLLDLAKLPPDTLLIIVKPHPQNTRATLEKSALWQRLPFSRPANRRIFEPSWSYGALPSMQRFTLQLMRSMSSENPSAQKEAAW
;
A
#
# COMPACT_ATOMS: atom_id res chain seq x y z
N MET A 1 -6.08 67.42 -5.78
CA MET A 1 -4.91 68.27 -5.84
C MET A 1 -3.72 67.40 -5.48
N PHE A 2 -3.01 67.09 -6.30
CA PHE A 2 -1.75 67.01 -7.07
C PHE A 2 -1.60 65.65 -7.74
N GLN A 3 -2.06 65.55 -8.97
CA GLN A 3 -1.41 64.77 -10.02
C GLN A 3 -0.36 65.65 -10.67
N THR A 4 0.57 65.05 -11.38
CA THR A 4 1.64 65.51 -12.24
C THR A 4 3.02 65.61 -11.58
N THR A 5 3.84 64.59 -11.94
CA THR A 5 5.20 64.80 -12.48
C THR A 5 5.97 63.44 -12.42
N LEU A 6 5.88 62.61 -13.46
CA LEU A 6 6.83 61.52 -13.74
C LEU A 6 6.65 61.00 -15.19
N TYR A 7 6.66 61.96 -16.12
CA TYR A 7 6.69 61.66 -17.56
C TYR A 7 7.78 62.50 -18.19
N SER A 8 9.05 62.18 -18.02
CA SER A 8 10.14 62.87 -18.69
C SER A 8 11.53 62.26 -18.49
N LYS A 9 11.66 60.90 -18.54
CA LYS A 9 13.04 60.38 -18.51
C LYS A 9 13.25 59.11 -19.41
N THR A 10 12.28 58.75 -20.20
CA THR A 10 12.38 57.57 -21.11
C THR A 10 12.58 57.92 -22.58
N GLU A 11 12.58 59.18 -22.97
CA GLU A 11 12.75 59.58 -24.39
C GLU A 11 14.15 59.99 -24.82
N ARG A 12 15.16 59.97 -23.94
CA ARG A 12 16.54 60.36 -24.30
C ARG A 12 17.55 59.20 -24.50
N LEU A 13 17.13 57.94 -24.38
CA LEU A 13 18.04 56.82 -24.59
C LEU A 13 17.83 56.05 -25.89
N SER A 14 16.84 56.41 -26.71
CA SER A 14 16.55 55.70 -27.98
C SER A 14 17.25 56.32 -29.24
N LYS A 15 18.07 57.34 -29.08
CA LYS A 15 18.67 58.04 -30.23
C LYS A 15 20.20 57.98 -30.37
N LEU A 16 20.86 57.07 -29.65
CA LEU A 16 22.33 56.97 -29.68
C LEU A 16 22.89 55.56 -30.02
N MET A 17 22.12 54.69 -30.58
CA MET A 17 22.64 53.41 -31.08
C MET A 17 22.06 53.04 -32.45
N SER A 18 22.22 53.96 -33.42
CA SER A 18 22.05 53.65 -34.83
C SER A 18 23.34 54.02 -35.55
N HIS A 19 24.37 53.20 -35.46
CA HIS A 19 25.42 53.11 -36.45
C HIS A 19 26.14 51.77 -36.44
N ARG A 20 25.93 51.05 -37.54
CA ARG A 20 26.85 50.14 -38.20
C ARG A 20 27.31 48.91 -37.40
N PHE A 21 26.63 47.80 -37.63
CA PHE A 21 27.38 46.54 -37.87
C PHE A 21 26.86 45.88 -39.14
N SER A 22 27.82 45.67 -39.99
CA SER A 22 27.79 45.14 -41.34
C SER A 22 27.10 43.76 -41.44
N ASP A 23 26.26 43.64 -42.47
CA ASP A 23 25.78 42.39 -43.03
C ASP A 23 26.97 41.57 -43.59
N ASP A 24 27.41 40.56 -42.85
CA ASP A 24 28.21 39.47 -43.42
C ASP A 24 28.39 38.37 -42.34
N ILE A 25 27.33 37.61 -42.03
CA ILE A 25 27.46 36.28 -41.41
C ILE A 25 27.04 35.26 -42.47
N PRO A 26 27.96 34.40 -42.92
CA PRO A 26 27.69 33.49 -44.02
C PRO A 26 26.56 32.50 -43.62
N ARG A 27 25.58 32.39 -44.48
CA ARG A 27 24.38 31.50 -44.42
C ARG A 27 24.72 30.00 -44.30
N ILE A 28 25.93 29.61 -44.04
CA ILE A 28 26.41 28.25 -43.87
C ILE A 28 26.35 27.76 -42.41
N ALA A 29 26.46 28.69 -41.42
CA ALA A 29 26.45 28.31 -40.01
C ALA A 29 25.02 27.99 -39.46
N ALA A 30 23.95 28.48 -40.09
CA ALA A 30 22.59 28.25 -39.68
C ALA A 30 22.03 26.89 -40.11
N ARG A 31 22.69 26.17 -41.04
CA ARG A 31 22.24 24.87 -41.52
C ARG A 31 22.85 23.66 -40.74
N LEU A 32 23.90 23.87 -39.97
CA LEU A 32 24.56 22.85 -39.17
C LEU A 32 24.03 22.70 -37.75
N PHE A 33 23.22 23.65 -37.27
CA PHE A 33 22.61 23.56 -35.92
C PHE A 33 21.22 22.91 -35.90
N PHE A 34 20.60 22.70 -37.07
CA PHE A 34 19.26 22.07 -37.14
C PHE A 34 19.28 20.55 -37.40
N THR A 35 20.45 19.95 -37.63
CA THR A 35 20.57 18.53 -37.93
C THR A 35 21.06 17.68 -36.76
N SER A 36 21.29 18.27 -35.58
CA SER A 36 21.79 17.53 -34.41
C SER A 36 20.73 17.25 -33.33
N ALA A 37 19.45 17.56 -33.58
CA ALA A 37 18.36 17.35 -32.62
C ALA A 37 17.45 16.14 -32.96
N LEU A 38 17.83 15.28 -33.90
CA LEU A 38 17.32 13.93 -34.02
C LEU A 38 18.10 13.02 -33.05
N LEU A 39 18.14 13.39 -31.78
CA LEU A 39 18.54 12.50 -30.71
C LEU A 39 17.55 11.35 -30.69
N PHE A 40 18.06 10.19 -31.08
CA PHE A 40 17.53 8.87 -30.89
C PHE A 40 16.65 8.80 -29.64
N SER A 41 15.35 9.02 -29.78
CA SER A 41 14.36 8.49 -28.86
C SER A 41 14.38 6.97 -29.03
N LEU A 42 15.36 6.31 -28.40
CA LEU A 42 15.26 4.87 -28.24
C LEU A 42 13.92 4.62 -27.57
N PRO A 43 13.03 3.83 -28.16
CA PRO A 43 11.78 3.50 -27.51
C PRO A 43 12.14 2.91 -26.14
N ALA A 44 11.69 3.57 -25.05
CA ALA A 44 11.83 2.97 -23.74
C ALA A 44 11.21 1.57 -23.80
N PRO A 45 11.91 0.53 -23.34
CA PRO A 45 11.36 -0.82 -23.36
C PRO A 45 9.99 -0.79 -22.68
N ALA A 46 8.98 -1.32 -23.36
CA ALA A 46 7.64 -1.37 -22.81
C ALA A 46 7.68 -2.11 -21.45
N ALA A 47 7.02 -1.58 -20.45
CA ALA A 47 6.93 -2.23 -19.14
C ALA A 47 6.38 -3.64 -19.29
N PRO A 48 6.93 -4.64 -18.58
CA PRO A 48 6.53 -6.03 -18.73
C PRO A 48 5.07 -6.23 -18.33
N ARG A 49 4.38 -7.07 -19.05
CA ARG A 49 2.97 -7.46 -18.79
C ARG A 49 2.92 -8.56 -17.73
N VAL A 50 2.93 -8.18 -16.46
CA VAL A 50 2.93 -9.12 -15.34
C VAL A 50 1.50 -9.55 -15.01
N ALA A 51 1.28 -10.86 -14.83
CA ALA A 51 0.05 -11.41 -14.25
C ALA A 51 0.33 -12.04 -12.88
N THR A 52 -0.66 -12.05 -11.98
CA THR A 52 -0.52 -12.66 -10.67
C THR A 52 -1.85 -13.17 -10.11
N SER A 53 -1.80 -14.24 -9.31
CA SER A 53 -2.90 -14.65 -8.44
C SER A 53 -2.71 -14.14 -7.01
N ASP A 54 -1.54 -13.61 -6.70
CA ASP A 54 -1.17 -13.16 -5.37
C ASP A 54 -1.49 -11.67 -5.18
N TRP A 55 -2.35 -11.37 -4.22
CA TRP A 55 -2.75 -9.99 -3.93
C TRP A 55 -1.62 -9.16 -3.30
N THR A 56 -0.67 -9.79 -2.62
CA THR A 56 0.50 -9.11 -2.06
C THR A 56 1.43 -8.63 -3.17
N VAL A 57 1.63 -9.47 -4.18
CA VAL A 57 2.33 -9.08 -5.42
C VAL A 57 1.55 -7.98 -6.13
N ALA A 58 0.22 -8.13 -6.27
CA ALA A 58 -0.62 -7.15 -6.98
C ALA A 58 -0.59 -5.77 -6.32
N GLU A 59 -0.73 -5.68 -4.98
CA GLU A 59 -0.67 -4.41 -4.26
C GLU A 59 0.70 -3.77 -4.38
N THR A 60 1.77 -4.57 -4.28
CA THR A 60 3.15 -4.05 -4.35
C THR A 60 3.48 -3.53 -5.74
N LEU A 61 3.16 -4.28 -6.79
CA LEU A 61 3.31 -3.83 -8.19
C LEU A 61 2.53 -2.54 -8.44
N THR A 62 1.27 -2.47 -7.98
CA THR A 62 0.43 -1.29 -8.16
C THR A 62 1.01 -0.07 -7.43
N ALA A 63 1.51 -0.25 -6.22
CA ALA A 63 2.17 0.81 -5.44
C ALA A 63 3.49 1.28 -6.07
N MET A 64 4.18 0.41 -6.80
CA MET A 64 5.38 0.74 -7.57
C MET A 64 5.06 1.43 -8.91
N GLY A 65 3.78 1.60 -9.28
CA GLY A 65 3.38 2.19 -10.56
C GLY A 65 3.35 1.21 -11.73
N HIS A 66 3.49 -0.09 -11.48
CA HIS A 66 3.47 -1.18 -12.45
C HIS A 66 2.30 -2.15 -12.20
N PRO A 67 1.04 -1.68 -12.26
CA PRO A 67 -0.10 -2.56 -11.97
C PRO A 67 -0.08 -3.78 -12.90
N PRO A 68 -0.41 -4.98 -12.37
CA PRO A 68 -0.42 -6.18 -13.18
C PRO A 68 -1.48 -6.12 -14.26
N VAL A 69 -1.29 -6.83 -15.38
CA VAL A 69 -2.30 -6.90 -16.46
C VAL A 69 -3.51 -7.74 -16.06
N SER A 70 -3.32 -8.67 -15.11
CA SER A 70 -4.44 -9.44 -14.53
C SER A 70 -4.15 -9.88 -13.11
N VAL A 71 -5.23 -10.00 -12.33
CA VAL A 71 -5.23 -10.46 -10.94
C VAL A 71 -6.36 -11.47 -10.74
N ALA A 72 -6.11 -12.53 -10.02
CA ALA A 72 -7.16 -13.47 -9.64
C ALA A 72 -8.05 -12.90 -8.51
N ASP A 73 -9.31 -13.33 -8.48
CA ASP A 73 -10.33 -12.84 -7.53
C ASP A 73 -10.41 -11.30 -7.47
N ARG A 74 -10.22 -10.63 -8.61
CA ARG A 74 -10.18 -9.16 -8.71
C ARG A 74 -11.44 -8.50 -8.13
N ARG A 75 -12.61 -9.12 -8.29
CA ARG A 75 -13.89 -8.58 -7.82
C ARG A 75 -13.98 -8.37 -6.32
N VAL A 76 -13.21 -9.12 -5.55
CA VAL A 76 -13.20 -9.02 -4.09
C VAL A 76 -11.89 -8.43 -3.55
N TYR A 77 -10.95 -8.05 -4.44
CA TYR A 77 -9.70 -7.40 -4.06
C TYR A 77 -9.96 -6.13 -3.22
N ASP A 78 -10.87 -5.27 -3.65
CA ASP A 78 -11.19 -4.03 -2.94
C ASP A 78 -11.84 -4.28 -1.57
N THR A 79 -12.47 -5.45 -1.38
CA THR A 79 -13.04 -5.84 -0.09
C THR A 79 -11.95 -6.18 0.93
N TRP A 80 -10.83 -6.78 0.49
CA TRP A 80 -9.80 -7.32 1.39
C TRP A 80 -8.52 -6.49 1.42
N VAL A 81 -8.10 -5.96 0.28
CA VAL A 81 -6.88 -5.16 0.12
C VAL A 81 -7.21 -3.67 0.12
N ASN A 82 -8.18 -3.26 -0.71
CA ASN A 82 -8.71 -1.91 -0.85
C ASN A 82 -7.69 -0.87 -1.35
N HIS A 83 -6.45 -0.90 -0.89
CA HIS A 83 -5.45 0.10 -1.26
C HIS A 83 -4.06 -0.53 -1.45
N PRO A 84 -3.35 -0.20 -2.55
CA PRO A 84 -3.79 0.67 -3.65
C PRO A 84 -4.92 0.04 -4.47
N PRO A 85 -5.85 0.84 -5.00
CA PRO A 85 -6.91 0.33 -5.87
C PRO A 85 -6.31 -0.16 -7.19
N LEU A 86 -6.83 -1.28 -7.70
CA LEU A 86 -6.42 -1.77 -9.01
C LEU A 86 -7.04 -0.92 -10.12
N PRO A 87 -6.24 -0.47 -11.12
CA PRO A 87 -6.77 0.20 -12.30
C PRO A 87 -7.86 -0.62 -13.00
N ALA A 88 -8.81 0.06 -13.63
CA ALA A 88 -9.92 -0.59 -14.34
C ALA A 88 -9.44 -1.51 -15.50
N ALA A 89 -8.26 -1.23 -16.05
CA ALA A 89 -7.65 -2.02 -17.13
C ALA A 89 -7.18 -3.42 -16.68
N VAL A 90 -6.95 -3.62 -15.36
CA VAL A 90 -6.53 -4.91 -14.80
C VAL A 90 -7.63 -5.94 -15.00
N LYS A 91 -7.32 -7.07 -15.62
CA LYS A 91 -8.29 -8.11 -15.96
C LYS A 91 -8.46 -9.11 -14.83
N GLU A 92 -9.64 -9.73 -14.76
CA GLU A 92 -9.92 -10.88 -13.90
C GLU A 92 -9.21 -12.13 -14.45
N ALA A 93 -8.46 -12.83 -13.59
CA ALA A 93 -7.70 -14.04 -13.94
C ALA A 93 -8.36 -15.35 -13.46
N GLY A 94 -9.58 -15.30 -12.92
CA GLY A 94 -10.25 -16.44 -12.27
C GLY A 94 -10.00 -16.48 -10.76
N LEU A 95 -10.15 -17.64 -10.14
CA LEU A 95 -9.92 -17.82 -8.71
C LEU A 95 -8.42 -17.93 -8.40
N ARG A 96 -7.98 -17.50 -7.22
CA ARG A 96 -6.57 -17.51 -6.82
C ARG A 96 -5.94 -18.91 -6.89
N PHE A 97 -6.67 -19.93 -6.49
CA PHE A 97 -6.20 -21.33 -6.51
C PHE A 97 -6.73 -22.15 -7.69
N GLN A 98 -7.62 -21.58 -8.49
CA GLN A 98 -8.16 -22.19 -9.71
C GLN A 98 -8.24 -21.12 -10.81
N PRO A 99 -7.08 -20.73 -11.38
CA PRO A 99 -7.03 -19.69 -12.39
C PRO A 99 -7.75 -20.11 -13.68
N ASN A 100 -8.33 -19.15 -14.37
CA ASN A 100 -8.92 -19.39 -15.68
C ASN A 100 -7.81 -19.34 -16.74
N LEU A 101 -7.31 -20.49 -17.13
CA LEU A 101 -6.18 -20.63 -18.05
C LEU A 101 -6.50 -20.10 -19.44
N GLU A 102 -7.72 -20.31 -19.93
CA GLU A 102 -8.15 -19.79 -21.25
C GLU A 102 -8.07 -18.25 -21.27
N ARG A 103 -8.61 -17.61 -20.24
CA ARG A 103 -8.55 -16.16 -20.09
C ARG A 103 -7.12 -15.64 -19.97
N LEU A 104 -6.28 -16.31 -19.20
CA LEU A 104 -4.86 -15.97 -19.07
C LEU A 104 -4.12 -16.12 -20.42
N TYR A 105 -4.43 -17.16 -21.17
CA TYR A 105 -3.89 -17.34 -22.53
C TYR A 105 -4.28 -16.19 -23.47
N GLN A 106 -5.51 -15.69 -23.38
CA GLN A 106 -5.98 -14.52 -24.16
C GLN A 106 -5.31 -13.21 -23.68
N ILE A 107 -5.02 -13.07 -22.38
CA ILE A 107 -4.36 -11.90 -21.79
C ILE A 107 -2.90 -11.80 -22.25
N LYS A 108 -2.22 -12.92 -22.49
CA LYS A 108 -0.83 -13.01 -22.95
C LYS A 108 0.12 -12.21 -22.04
N PRO A 109 0.29 -12.59 -20.77
CA PRO A 109 1.31 -11.99 -19.93
C PRO A 109 2.70 -12.38 -20.42
N ASP A 110 3.71 -11.53 -20.17
CA ASP A 110 5.12 -11.87 -20.44
C ASP A 110 5.64 -12.88 -19.42
N PHE A 111 5.19 -12.76 -18.18
CA PHE A 111 5.46 -13.71 -17.10
C PHE A 111 4.46 -13.54 -15.95
N PHE A 112 4.44 -14.55 -15.09
CA PHE A 112 3.73 -14.49 -13.81
C PHE A 112 4.71 -14.16 -12.69
N VAL A 113 4.23 -13.39 -11.69
CA VAL A 113 4.89 -13.30 -10.38
C VAL A 113 3.95 -13.89 -9.35
N GLN A 114 4.42 -14.88 -8.61
CA GLN A 114 3.63 -15.58 -7.59
C GLN A 114 4.49 -15.78 -6.33
N SER A 115 3.86 -15.95 -5.18
CA SER A 115 4.53 -16.52 -4.02
C SER A 115 4.48 -18.05 -4.04
N SER A 116 5.30 -18.69 -3.21
CA SER A 116 5.33 -20.15 -3.01
C SER A 116 3.97 -20.74 -2.61
N TRP A 117 3.05 -19.93 -2.08
CA TRP A 117 1.65 -20.32 -1.77
C TRP A 117 0.89 -20.85 -2.98
N TYR A 118 1.27 -20.42 -4.16
CA TYR A 118 0.64 -20.82 -5.42
C TYR A 118 1.46 -21.90 -6.15
N ALA A 119 2.41 -22.55 -5.47
CA ALA A 119 3.26 -23.57 -6.06
C ALA A 119 2.48 -24.71 -6.71
N ALA A 120 1.33 -25.12 -6.13
CA ALA A 120 0.47 -26.17 -6.70
C ALA A 120 -0.10 -25.80 -8.10
N ALA A 121 -0.26 -24.51 -8.39
CA ALA A 121 -0.74 -24.05 -9.71
C ALA A 121 0.40 -23.69 -10.68
N LYS A 122 1.65 -23.71 -10.24
CA LYS A 122 2.82 -23.25 -11.01
C LYS A 122 2.91 -23.90 -12.39
N SER A 123 2.82 -25.23 -12.46
CA SER A 123 2.90 -25.98 -13.73
C SER A 123 1.78 -25.61 -14.72
N GLN A 124 0.64 -25.12 -14.23
CA GLN A 124 -0.45 -24.64 -15.09
C GLN A 124 -0.11 -23.27 -15.68
N PHE A 125 0.43 -22.34 -14.87
CA PHE A 125 0.86 -21.03 -15.33
C PHE A 125 2.02 -21.14 -16.35
N GLU A 126 2.97 -22.05 -16.12
CA GLU A 126 4.14 -22.25 -16.99
C GLU A 126 3.78 -22.75 -18.39
N LYS A 127 2.55 -23.29 -18.60
CA LYS A 127 2.03 -23.58 -19.96
C LYS A 127 1.73 -22.31 -20.76
N ILE A 128 1.61 -21.14 -20.10
CA ILE A 128 1.22 -19.87 -20.72
C ILE A 128 2.43 -18.94 -20.79
N ALA A 129 3.14 -18.75 -19.68
CA ALA A 129 4.31 -17.87 -19.58
C ALA A 129 5.16 -18.27 -18.36
N PRO A 130 6.46 -17.89 -18.31
CA PRO A 130 7.32 -18.18 -17.18
C PRO A 130 6.78 -17.71 -15.85
N VAL A 131 7.02 -18.45 -14.75
CA VAL A 131 6.69 -18.06 -13.38
C VAL A 131 7.95 -17.64 -12.65
N ARG A 132 7.89 -16.46 -12.02
CA ARG A 132 8.92 -15.91 -11.13
C ARG A 132 8.38 -15.86 -9.71
N GLU A 133 9.15 -16.31 -8.73
CA GLU A 133 8.69 -16.42 -7.35
C GLU A 133 9.23 -15.28 -6.49
N VAL A 134 8.32 -14.68 -5.69
CA VAL A 134 8.64 -13.69 -4.67
C VAL A 134 7.78 -13.93 -3.45
N ASP A 135 8.39 -14.32 -2.32
CA ASP A 135 7.73 -14.47 -1.04
C ASP A 135 7.94 -13.23 -0.18
N PHE A 136 6.85 -12.65 0.32
CA PHE A 136 6.86 -11.49 1.22
C PHE A 136 6.82 -11.89 2.69
N GLY A 137 6.42 -13.12 2.98
CA GLY A 137 6.46 -13.73 4.30
C GLY A 137 7.39 -14.94 4.33
N THR A 138 7.66 -15.44 5.52
CA THR A 138 8.45 -16.63 5.78
C THR A 138 7.69 -17.58 6.69
N ALA A 139 8.24 -18.77 6.98
CA ALA A 139 7.72 -19.65 8.01
C ALA A 139 7.68 -19.01 9.42
N LYS A 140 8.41 -17.90 9.62
CA LYS A 140 8.39 -17.11 10.85
C LYS A 140 7.33 -16.00 10.83
N GLY A 141 6.57 -15.88 9.75
CA GLY A 141 5.58 -14.83 9.54
C GLY A 141 6.10 -13.68 8.68
N ILE A 142 5.56 -12.49 8.90
CA ILE A 142 5.90 -11.28 8.15
C ILE A 142 6.92 -10.45 8.92
N GLU A 143 8.13 -10.41 8.40
CA GLU A 143 9.23 -9.62 8.95
C GLU A 143 9.51 -8.42 8.04
N TYR A 144 9.62 -7.22 8.63
CA TYR A 144 9.81 -5.99 7.84
C TYR A 144 11.04 -6.05 6.93
N ALA A 145 12.19 -6.51 7.44
CA ALA A 145 13.42 -6.59 6.66
C ALA A 145 13.26 -7.55 5.45
N HIS A 146 12.62 -8.69 5.66
CA HIS A 146 12.33 -9.64 4.59
C HIS A 146 11.38 -9.03 3.54
N THR A 147 10.34 -8.31 3.98
CA THR A 147 9.40 -7.62 3.08
C THR A 147 10.11 -6.58 2.21
N VAL A 148 11.08 -5.84 2.78
CA VAL A 148 11.92 -4.88 2.03
C VAL A 148 12.74 -5.61 0.95
N GLU A 149 13.41 -6.71 1.28
CA GLU A 149 14.19 -7.48 0.31
C GLU A 149 13.31 -8.10 -0.78
N ALA A 150 12.14 -8.61 -0.43
CA ALA A 150 11.15 -9.11 -1.40
C ALA A 150 10.69 -7.99 -2.36
N THR A 151 10.48 -6.77 -1.85
CA THR A 151 10.15 -5.60 -2.67
C THR A 151 11.28 -5.26 -3.64
N ARG A 152 12.55 -5.27 -3.19
CA ARG A 152 13.73 -5.09 -4.05
C ARG A 152 13.82 -6.17 -5.14
N ARG A 153 13.60 -7.42 -4.74
CA ARG A 153 13.58 -8.55 -5.68
C ARG A 153 12.51 -8.36 -6.75
N LEU A 154 11.30 -7.95 -6.35
CA LEU A 154 10.22 -7.65 -7.29
C LEU A 154 10.60 -6.52 -8.26
N GLY A 155 11.21 -5.44 -7.77
CA GLY A 155 11.71 -4.33 -8.59
C GLY A 155 12.71 -4.79 -9.65
N LYS A 156 13.66 -5.68 -9.29
CA LYS A 156 14.59 -6.29 -10.25
C LYS A 156 13.87 -7.16 -11.28
N ILE A 157 12.87 -7.92 -10.86
CA ILE A 157 12.08 -8.80 -11.73
C ILE A 157 11.36 -8.01 -12.82
N ILE A 158 10.79 -6.86 -12.48
CA ILE A 158 10.04 -6.03 -13.44
C ILE A 158 10.94 -5.04 -14.21
N GLY A 159 12.24 -5.00 -13.93
CA GLY A 159 13.19 -4.11 -14.58
C GLY A 159 13.17 -2.66 -14.05
N ASP A 160 12.52 -2.40 -12.92
CA ASP A 160 12.49 -1.08 -12.28
C ASP A 160 12.85 -1.14 -10.79
N PRO A 161 14.13 -1.30 -10.45
CA PRO A 161 14.60 -1.28 -9.07
C PRO A 161 14.39 0.09 -8.40
N ALA A 162 14.34 1.19 -9.17
CA ALA A 162 14.13 2.52 -8.62
C ALA A 162 12.71 2.68 -8.04
N ALA A 163 11.69 2.10 -8.68
CA ALA A 163 10.33 2.09 -8.15
C ALA A 163 10.25 1.33 -6.81
N ALA A 164 11.00 0.23 -6.65
CA ALA A 164 11.07 -0.50 -5.38
C ALA A 164 11.71 0.36 -4.28
N GLU A 165 12.85 0.99 -4.54
CA GLU A 165 13.52 1.86 -3.56
C GLU A 165 12.65 3.07 -3.18
N LYS A 166 11.90 3.63 -4.14
CA LYS A 166 10.95 4.71 -3.87
C LYS A 166 9.83 4.27 -2.91
N LEU A 167 9.28 3.07 -3.11
CA LEU A 167 8.26 2.52 -2.21
C LEU A 167 8.83 2.26 -0.81
N ILE A 168 10.03 1.70 -0.73
CA ILE A 168 10.74 1.46 0.54
C ILE A 168 11.01 2.77 1.27
N ALA A 169 11.61 3.75 0.61
CA ALA A 169 11.89 5.06 1.20
C ALA A 169 10.62 5.78 1.64
N GLY A 170 9.53 5.69 0.87
CA GLY A 170 8.22 6.21 1.24
C GLY A 170 7.67 5.57 2.52
N THR A 171 7.89 4.27 2.69
CA THR A 171 7.47 3.53 3.90
C THR A 171 8.29 3.93 5.12
N GLU A 172 9.62 4.01 4.99
CA GLU A 172 10.50 4.46 6.08
C GLU A 172 10.19 5.90 6.51
N ASN A 173 9.97 6.80 5.55
CA ASN A 173 9.57 8.18 5.82
C ASN A 173 8.22 8.26 6.54
N LEU A 174 7.28 7.37 6.21
CA LEU A 174 6.00 7.30 6.91
C LEU A 174 6.20 6.84 8.37
N PHE A 175 6.97 5.79 8.62
CA PHE A 175 7.28 5.34 9.98
C PHE A 175 8.01 6.41 10.79
N ALA A 176 8.97 7.11 10.19
CA ALA A 176 9.70 8.20 10.85
C ALA A 176 8.77 9.35 11.32
N ARG A 177 7.71 9.63 10.55
CA ARG A 177 6.69 10.62 10.95
C ARG A 177 5.66 10.06 11.93
N ALA A 178 5.28 8.79 11.78
CA ALA A 178 4.27 8.16 12.62
C ALA A 178 4.78 7.91 14.05
N LYS A 179 6.04 7.53 14.20
CA LYS A 179 6.65 7.20 15.50
C LYS A 179 6.54 8.33 16.55
N PRO A 180 6.92 9.59 16.28
CA PRO A 180 6.69 10.69 17.21
C PRO A 180 5.21 11.04 17.39
N ALA A 181 4.40 10.97 16.33
CA ALA A 181 2.98 11.28 16.39
C ALA A 181 2.19 10.29 17.28
N LEU A 182 2.67 9.06 17.41
CA LEU A 182 2.07 8.01 18.24
C LEU A 182 2.79 7.79 19.58
N SER A 183 3.76 8.62 19.93
CA SER A 183 4.60 8.44 21.14
C SER A 183 3.79 8.41 22.43
N ALA A 184 2.70 9.17 22.53
CA ALA A 184 1.79 9.18 23.69
C ALA A 184 1.10 7.82 23.94
N TYR A 185 1.11 6.92 22.94
CA TYR A 185 0.46 5.60 23.02
C TYR A 185 1.42 4.44 23.26
N ARG A 186 2.73 4.67 23.40
CA ARG A 186 3.74 3.61 23.59
C ARG A 186 3.46 2.72 24.80
N GLY A 187 2.95 3.29 25.88
CA GLY A 187 2.60 2.55 27.11
C GLY A 187 1.26 1.83 27.03
N ARG A 188 0.41 2.15 26.03
CA ARG A 188 -0.90 1.55 25.90
C ARG A 188 -0.83 0.25 25.09
N PRO A 189 -1.41 -0.87 25.59
CA PRO A 189 -1.46 -2.09 24.80
C PRO A 189 -2.49 -2.00 23.66
N PHE A 190 -2.16 -2.55 22.50
CA PHE A 190 -3.03 -2.66 21.34
C PHE A 190 -3.35 -4.12 21.05
N ALA A 191 -4.55 -4.41 20.58
CA ALA A 191 -4.87 -5.71 20.00
C ALA A 191 -5.53 -5.52 18.64
N VAL A 192 -5.06 -6.23 17.63
CA VAL A 192 -5.65 -6.19 16.28
C VAL A 192 -6.44 -7.45 16.06
N VAL A 193 -7.71 -7.29 15.67
CA VAL A 193 -8.63 -8.41 15.43
C VAL A 193 -9.38 -8.24 14.11
N GLN A 194 -9.82 -9.37 13.56
CA GLN A 194 -10.75 -9.43 12.44
C GLN A 194 -11.85 -10.44 12.74
N PHE A 195 -13.10 -10.00 12.71
CA PHE A 195 -14.24 -10.88 12.98
C PHE A 195 -14.51 -11.82 11.80
N ALA A 196 -14.60 -13.10 12.07
CA ALA A 196 -15.11 -14.12 11.16
C ALA A 196 -16.63 -14.20 11.23
N ASP A 197 -17.19 -14.04 12.42
CA ASP A 197 -18.62 -13.93 12.71
C ASP A 197 -18.85 -13.19 14.06
N GLY A 198 -20.05 -13.23 14.61
CA GLY A 198 -20.36 -12.57 15.88
C GLY A 198 -19.78 -13.23 17.14
N ARG A 199 -19.05 -14.34 17.01
CA ARG A 199 -18.45 -15.11 18.13
C ARG A 199 -16.98 -15.41 17.93
N HIS A 200 -16.54 -15.61 16.68
CA HIS A 200 -15.20 -16.04 16.33
C HIS A 200 -14.47 -14.92 15.63
N LEU A 201 -13.20 -14.76 15.95
CA LEU A 201 -12.34 -13.75 15.39
C LEU A 201 -10.90 -14.26 15.30
N ARG A 202 -10.15 -13.67 14.40
CA ARG A 202 -8.70 -13.79 14.37
C ARG A 202 -8.13 -12.68 15.23
N ILE A 203 -7.17 -13.01 16.09
CA ILE A 203 -6.34 -12.04 16.77
C ILE A 203 -4.93 -12.13 16.22
N TYR A 204 -4.36 -10.99 15.88
CA TYR A 204 -3.06 -10.93 15.21
C TYR A 204 -1.93 -10.79 16.24
N GLY A 205 -1.00 -11.73 16.20
CA GLY A 205 0.11 -11.82 17.14
C GLY A 205 1.46 -11.48 16.51
N LYS A 206 2.52 -11.99 17.14
CA LYS A 206 3.93 -11.62 16.90
C LYS A 206 4.45 -11.92 15.48
N THR A 207 3.80 -12.79 14.71
CA THR A 207 4.20 -13.17 13.35
C THR A 207 3.40 -12.41 12.27
N SER A 208 2.56 -11.44 12.68
CA SER A 208 1.67 -10.71 11.78
C SER A 208 2.33 -9.48 11.15
N LEU A 209 1.77 -9.03 10.02
CA LEU A 209 2.07 -7.73 9.43
C LEU A 209 1.88 -6.58 10.44
N PHE A 210 0.84 -6.65 11.27
CA PHE A 210 0.53 -5.63 12.25
C PHE A 210 1.61 -5.54 13.34
N GLN A 211 2.19 -6.67 13.75
CA GLN A 211 3.33 -6.68 14.66
C GLN A 211 4.55 -6.00 14.04
N ALA A 212 4.86 -6.29 12.77
CA ALA A 212 5.98 -5.64 12.10
C ALA A 212 5.82 -4.11 12.06
N VAL A 213 4.58 -3.60 11.94
CA VAL A 213 4.29 -2.16 12.06
C VAL A 213 4.44 -1.69 13.50
N PHE A 214 3.93 -2.42 14.49
CA PHE A 214 4.06 -2.06 15.91
C PHE A 214 5.53 -1.98 16.32
N ASP A 215 6.38 -2.91 15.89
CA ASP A 215 7.82 -2.88 16.18
C ASP A 215 8.48 -1.62 15.61
N LYS A 216 8.13 -1.21 14.38
CA LYS A 216 8.65 0.02 13.76
C LYS A 216 8.18 1.29 14.48
N LEU A 217 7.00 1.27 15.08
CA LEU A 217 6.39 2.41 15.76
C LEU A 217 6.61 2.40 17.29
N GLU A 218 7.26 1.37 17.84
CA GLU A 218 7.46 1.16 19.27
C GLU A 218 6.11 1.08 20.04
N LEU A 219 5.12 0.42 19.43
CA LEU A 219 3.82 0.17 20.04
C LEU A 219 3.75 -1.25 20.59
N ASN A 220 2.94 -1.45 21.64
CA ASN A 220 2.85 -2.71 22.34
C ASN A 220 1.64 -3.54 21.87
N ASN A 221 1.89 -4.78 21.40
CA ASN A 221 0.83 -5.74 21.11
C ASN A 221 0.40 -6.44 22.40
N ALA A 222 -0.89 -6.34 22.74
CA ALA A 222 -1.46 -6.98 23.92
C ALA A 222 -1.55 -8.51 23.81
N TRP A 223 -1.54 -9.05 22.58
CA TRP A 223 -1.64 -10.49 22.38
C TRP A 223 -0.29 -11.17 22.52
N THR A 224 -0.11 -11.91 23.61
CA THR A 224 1.09 -12.71 23.92
C THR A 224 0.88 -14.20 23.67
N GLY A 225 -0.33 -14.60 23.22
CA GLY A 225 -0.66 -15.98 22.90
C GLY A 225 0.05 -16.50 21.63
N LYS A 226 -0.37 -17.68 21.19
CA LYS A 226 0.18 -18.29 19.98
C LYS A 226 -0.16 -17.46 18.75
N SER A 227 0.66 -17.61 17.73
CA SER A 227 0.47 -17.01 16.43
C SER A 227 1.03 -17.98 15.40
N ASN A 228 0.21 -18.37 14.43
CA ASN A 228 0.65 -19.26 13.37
C ASN A 228 1.52 -18.51 12.34
N GLU A 229 1.97 -19.20 11.30
CA GLU A 229 2.74 -18.62 10.20
C GLU A 229 1.98 -17.53 9.43
N TRP A 230 0.64 -17.53 9.55
CA TRP A 230 -0.23 -16.50 8.97
C TRP A 230 -0.37 -15.23 9.82
N GLY A 231 0.24 -15.22 10.99
CA GLY A 231 0.24 -14.06 11.87
C GLY A 231 -0.93 -13.98 12.85
N PHE A 232 -1.79 -14.99 12.95
CA PHE A 232 -2.97 -14.93 13.82
C PHE A 232 -3.24 -16.21 14.60
N GLU A 233 -4.12 -16.10 15.59
CA GLU A 233 -4.80 -17.19 16.26
C GLU A 233 -6.32 -17.01 16.11
N ASN A 234 -7.05 -18.13 15.95
CA ASN A 234 -8.51 -18.10 15.99
C ASN A 234 -8.94 -18.16 17.46
N ILE A 235 -9.70 -17.17 17.88
CA ILE A 235 -10.18 -17.01 19.25
C ILE A 235 -11.69 -16.74 19.27
N THR A 236 -12.26 -16.78 20.46
CA THR A 236 -13.66 -16.41 20.73
C THR A 236 -13.76 -15.04 21.42
N LEU A 237 -14.96 -14.48 21.52
CA LEU A 237 -15.18 -13.27 22.29
C LEU A 237 -14.74 -13.39 23.75
N LEU A 238 -14.82 -14.61 24.34
CA LEU A 238 -14.41 -14.84 25.73
C LEU A 238 -12.90 -14.61 25.91
N ASP A 239 -12.11 -14.94 24.90
CA ASP A 239 -10.66 -14.79 24.95
C ASP A 239 -10.24 -13.31 24.98
N LEU A 240 -11.06 -12.40 24.46
CA LEU A 240 -10.82 -10.95 24.58
C LEU A 240 -10.83 -10.47 26.05
N ALA A 241 -11.53 -11.17 26.95
CA ALA A 241 -11.54 -10.85 28.38
C ALA A 241 -10.17 -11.09 29.05
N LYS A 242 -9.25 -11.81 28.40
CA LYS A 242 -7.89 -12.07 28.89
C LYS A 242 -6.93 -10.91 28.59
N LEU A 243 -7.32 -9.98 27.70
CA LEU A 243 -6.51 -8.82 27.37
C LEU A 243 -6.51 -7.80 28.52
N PRO A 244 -5.42 -7.03 28.68
CA PRO A 244 -5.39 -5.92 29.63
C PRO A 244 -6.60 -4.99 29.45
N PRO A 245 -7.25 -4.51 30.53
CA PRO A 245 -8.50 -3.75 30.42
C PRO A 245 -8.36 -2.37 29.75
N ASP A 246 -7.16 -1.83 29.68
CA ASP A 246 -6.79 -0.58 29.01
C ASP A 246 -6.39 -0.77 27.55
N THR A 247 -6.43 -2.01 27.05
CA THR A 247 -6.13 -2.32 25.65
C THR A 247 -7.01 -1.52 24.69
N LEU A 248 -6.42 -0.95 23.66
CA LEU A 248 -7.14 -0.40 22.52
C LEU A 248 -7.34 -1.50 21.47
N LEU A 249 -8.59 -1.92 21.27
CA LEU A 249 -8.95 -2.93 20.28
C LEU A 249 -9.08 -2.29 18.89
N ILE A 250 -8.29 -2.77 17.94
CA ILE A 250 -8.39 -2.38 16.53
C ILE A 250 -9.10 -3.50 15.78
N ILE A 251 -10.27 -3.20 15.24
CA ILE A 251 -11.07 -4.12 14.43
C ILE A 251 -10.84 -3.80 12.96
N VAL A 252 -10.19 -4.69 12.23
CA VAL A 252 -9.89 -4.52 10.80
C VAL A 252 -11.01 -5.14 9.97
N LYS A 253 -11.55 -4.41 9.02
CA LYS A 253 -12.48 -4.91 8.00
C LYS A 253 -11.75 -5.84 6.98
N PRO A 254 -12.47 -6.68 6.22
CA PRO A 254 -13.92 -6.86 6.29
C PRO A 254 -14.34 -7.72 7.47
N HIS A 255 -15.56 -7.52 7.88
CA HIS A 255 -16.28 -8.41 8.80
C HIS A 255 -17.68 -8.68 8.23
N PRO A 256 -18.37 -9.78 8.60
CA PRO A 256 -19.73 -10.04 8.16
C PRO A 256 -20.69 -8.91 8.52
N GLN A 257 -21.66 -8.63 7.65
CA GLN A 257 -22.59 -7.49 7.80
C GLN A 257 -23.38 -7.54 9.11
N ASN A 258 -23.73 -8.74 9.60
CA ASN A 258 -24.47 -8.91 10.84
C ASN A 258 -23.62 -8.86 12.11
N THR A 259 -22.29 -8.73 12.00
CA THR A 259 -21.37 -8.75 13.16
C THR A 259 -21.76 -7.69 14.19
N ARG A 260 -21.98 -6.45 13.76
CA ARG A 260 -22.41 -5.35 14.64
C ARG A 260 -23.67 -5.71 15.42
N ALA A 261 -24.75 -6.06 14.70
CA ALA A 261 -26.04 -6.38 15.33
C ALA A 261 -25.96 -7.56 16.30
N THR A 262 -25.09 -8.54 16.00
CA THR A 262 -24.83 -9.71 16.87
C THR A 262 -24.09 -9.29 18.13
N LEU A 263 -23.07 -8.45 18.03
CA LEU A 263 -22.29 -7.94 19.16
C LEU A 263 -23.14 -7.03 20.06
N GLU A 264 -23.94 -6.15 19.51
CA GLU A 264 -24.83 -5.26 20.26
C GLU A 264 -25.83 -6.03 21.13
N LYS A 265 -26.25 -7.24 20.71
CA LYS A 265 -27.12 -8.14 21.46
C LYS A 265 -26.37 -9.09 22.40
N SER A 266 -25.06 -9.15 22.33
CA SER A 266 -24.25 -10.08 23.13
C SER A 266 -24.01 -9.53 24.53
N ALA A 267 -24.56 -10.17 25.55
CA ALA A 267 -24.30 -9.84 26.94
C ALA A 267 -22.82 -9.95 27.32
N LEU A 268 -22.07 -10.90 26.68
CA LEU A 268 -20.62 -11.00 26.85
C LEU A 268 -19.91 -9.79 26.31
N TRP A 269 -20.21 -9.38 25.06
CA TRP A 269 -19.61 -8.19 24.46
C TRP A 269 -19.85 -6.92 25.30
N GLN A 270 -21.08 -6.73 25.78
CA GLN A 270 -21.45 -5.57 26.60
C GLN A 270 -20.65 -5.45 27.91
N ARG A 271 -20.18 -6.58 28.44
CA ARG A 271 -19.31 -6.62 29.64
C ARG A 271 -17.82 -6.37 29.34
N LEU A 272 -17.39 -6.52 28.09
CA LEU A 272 -16.00 -6.28 27.72
C LEU A 272 -15.70 -4.77 27.66
N PRO A 273 -14.49 -4.33 28.03
CA PRO A 273 -14.08 -2.92 27.90
C PRO A 273 -14.24 -2.37 26.47
N PHE A 274 -14.14 -3.25 25.48
CA PHE A 274 -14.17 -2.94 24.04
C PHE A 274 -15.57 -2.60 23.50
N SER A 275 -16.63 -2.88 24.28
CA SER A 275 -17.98 -2.41 23.96
C SER A 275 -18.08 -0.88 23.98
N ARG A 276 -17.20 -0.21 24.74
CA ARG A 276 -17.11 1.25 24.78
C ARG A 276 -16.36 1.79 23.57
N PRO A 277 -16.90 2.76 22.80
CA PRO A 277 -16.24 3.34 21.63
C PRO A 277 -14.83 3.89 21.92
N ALA A 278 -14.58 4.40 23.11
CA ALA A 278 -13.27 4.91 23.52
C ALA A 278 -12.15 3.85 23.48
N ASN A 279 -12.53 2.58 23.65
CA ASN A 279 -11.57 1.45 23.74
C ASN A 279 -11.47 0.63 22.45
N ARG A 280 -12.09 1.07 21.36
CA ARG A 280 -11.94 0.39 20.06
C ARG A 280 -11.76 1.38 18.93
N ARG A 281 -11.25 0.88 17.83
CA ARG A 281 -11.16 1.57 16.53
C ARG A 281 -11.54 0.58 15.43
N ILE A 282 -12.28 1.06 14.44
CA ILE A 282 -12.62 0.29 13.25
C ILE A 282 -11.75 0.78 12.11
N PHE A 283 -10.96 -0.11 11.53
CA PHE A 283 -10.09 0.21 10.43
C PHE A 283 -10.61 -0.38 9.12
N GLU A 284 -10.47 0.37 8.06
CA GLU A 284 -10.71 -0.11 6.71
C GLU A 284 -9.72 -1.24 6.37
N PRO A 285 -10.01 -2.08 5.38
CA PRO A 285 -9.17 -3.23 5.06
C PRO A 285 -7.71 -2.82 4.88
N SER A 286 -6.84 -3.58 5.52
CA SER A 286 -5.40 -3.63 5.27
C SER A 286 -5.06 -5.10 5.13
N TRP A 287 -4.52 -5.50 3.98
CA TRP A 287 -4.30 -6.92 3.69
C TRP A 287 -3.36 -7.55 4.71
N SER A 288 -3.89 -8.44 5.55
CA SER A 288 -3.14 -9.01 6.68
C SER A 288 -1.95 -9.88 6.28
N TYR A 289 -1.93 -10.31 5.02
CA TYR A 289 -0.82 -11.03 4.39
C TYR A 289 -0.03 -10.15 3.43
N GLY A 290 -0.25 -8.83 3.48
CA GLY A 290 0.31 -7.86 2.57
C GLY A 290 1.77 -7.53 2.80
N ALA A 291 2.23 -6.53 2.06
CA ALA A 291 3.60 -6.03 2.11
C ALA A 291 3.63 -4.55 2.54
N LEU A 292 4.63 -3.80 2.04
CA LEU A 292 4.80 -2.38 2.40
C LEU A 292 3.54 -1.52 2.17
N PRO A 293 2.73 -1.69 1.10
CA PRO A 293 1.52 -0.90 0.93
C PRO A 293 0.50 -1.10 2.05
N SER A 294 0.29 -2.36 2.47
CA SER A 294 -0.59 -2.68 3.61
C SER A 294 -0.05 -2.18 4.94
N MET A 295 1.28 -2.22 5.16
CA MET A 295 1.92 -1.60 6.33
C MET A 295 1.73 -0.09 6.35
N GLN A 296 1.89 0.59 5.20
CA GLN A 296 1.65 2.03 5.07
C GLN A 296 0.18 2.36 5.40
N ARG A 297 -0.75 1.61 4.83
CA ARG A 297 -2.18 1.83 5.06
C ARG A 297 -2.55 1.70 6.53
N PHE A 298 -2.11 0.63 7.19
CA PHE A 298 -2.36 0.42 8.61
C PHE A 298 -1.75 1.55 9.45
N THR A 299 -0.53 1.97 9.17
CA THR A 299 0.15 3.09 9.84
C THR A 299 -0.62 4.40 9.68
N LEU A 300 -1.10 4.72 8.47
CA LEU A 300 -1.90 5.92 8.22
C LEU A 300 -3.22 5.90 9.00
N GLN A 301 -3.86 4.74 9.11
CA GLN A 301 -5.09 4.59 9.90
C GLN A 301 -4.81 4.76 11.39
N LEU A 302 -3.69 4.23 11.91
CA LEU A 302 -3.25 4.48 13.29
C LEU A 302 -3.10 5.99 13.54
N MET A 303 -2.33 6.69 12.72
CA MET A 303 -2.13 8.13 12.86
C MET A 303 -3.45 8.91 12.86
N ARG A 304 -4.34 8.64 11.89
CA ARG A 304 -5.64 9.33 11.77
C ARG A 304 -6.54 9.07 12.96
N SER A 305 -6.59 7.84 13.46
CA SER A 305 -7.48 7.46 14.55
C SER A 305 -7.01 7.93 15.93
N MET A 306 -5.72 8.29 16.04
CA MET A 306 -5.11 8.74 17.30
C MET A 306 -4.91 10.26 17.35
N SER A 307 -5.09 11.00 16.24
CA SER A 307 -5.03 12.45 16.27
C SER A 307 -6.26 13.01 17.00
N SER A 308 -6.04 13.85 18.00
CA SER A 308 -7.08 14.49 18.83
C SER A 308 -7.98 15.46 18.04
N GLU A 309 -7.59 15.83 16.83
CA GLU A 309 -8.25 16.85 16.00
C GLU A 309 -9.37 16.30 15.10
N ASN A 310 -9.68 15.01 15.13
CA ASN A 310 -10.70 14.44 14.25
C ASN A 310 -11.91 13.85 15.01
N PRO A 311 -12.92 14.68 15.36
CA PRO A 311 -14.19 14.19 15.96
C PRO A 311 -14.93 13.20 15.04
N SER A 312 -14.73 13.30 13.71
CA SER A 312 -15.32 12.36 12.74
C SER A 312 -14.71 10.97 12.87
N ALA A 313 -13.40 10.85 13.09
CA ALA A 313 -12.74 9.55 13.31
C ALA A 313 -13.25 8.86 14.59
N GLN A 314 -13.70 9.63 15.59
CA GLN A 314 -14.34 9.07 16.78
C GLN A 314 -15.77 8.59 16.49
N LYS A 315 -16.51 9.23 15.58
CA LYS A 315 -17.83 8.77 15.13
C LYS A 315 -17.77 7.56 14.21
N GLU A 316 -16.77 7.47 13.34
CA GLU A 316 -16.53 6.29 12.49
C GLU A 316 -16.00 5.09 13.29
N ALA A 317 -15.33 5.33 14.42
CA ALA A 317 -14.94 4.28 15.36
C ALA A 317 -16.11 3.68 16.16
N ALA A 318 -17.24 4.38 16.20
CA ALA A 318 -18.49 3.81 16.68
C ALA A 318 -19.11 3.06 15.49
N TRP A 319 -19.14 1.73 15.55
CA TRP A 319 -19.82 0.90 14.51
C TRP A 319 -20.78 1.68 13.64
#